data_22b694a5384762832a784f11c59ce2e0
#
_entry.id   22b694a5384762832a784f11c59ce2e0
#
_cell.length_a   1.000
_cell.length_b   1.000
_cell.length_c   1.000
_cell.angle_alpha   90.00
_cell.angle_beta   90.00
_cell.angle_gamma   90.00
#
_symmetry.space_group_name_H-M   'P 1'
#
loop_
_entity.id
_entity.type
_entity.pdbx_description
1 polymer ?
#
loop_
_entity_poly.entity_id
_entity_poly.type
_entity_poly.pdbx_seq_one_letter_code
_entity_poly.pdbx_strand_id
1 'polypeptide(L)'
;MRIKNILLITLLGFVLISTIFLVAYLALLSDRVEQKLDGVLWTVPAKVYSRPLELVEGYKVRPQYIEKELELLSYVERRNPTSPGEYFLSKNKLNIYIRGHENQRPGLFELSFSKGEIVNIKRSDGISVDLISIEPLSIGGIFPSHMQDRILLNWSQVPKELIEILVLVEDRKFFEHPGISIRSIFRALFRNVISFSKQEGGSTITQQLAKSLFFSPEKTYTRKVKEAFASLLIETNYSKQEILLAYINDVFVSQSGRRAIHGFELGAQHFFGTSLNNLDIDQLSLLVGMLKGPSRYNPRRNPERAKERRDLVLEILKDSNLITRKEYDHYISKTIKIIKPSFRSQSKHPTFSDLVTIDLRNNFQDKDLRTRGLKVYTNMDPVIQLYLEESILDTKKDLVKKYGSELVDIQMAAIVIDSLSGEIQATVGSSNPRDFGFNRILNASRPIGSLIKPWIYLTALTDYKNYNLMTPLSDNLLEVEMANGDVWTPKNFDKKFHGNIPLHKSLWQSYNIATARLGMSLGHDKVQSTLDSLKIENKLRGYPSEFIGSFELTPYEVIQSYQPIASKGFYSSLRAVREVTGPSGKFDLTFPHNIEQVLRPEPLHLLRFALMKTFEGGTARGYSKD
;
A
#
# COMPACT_ATOMS: atom_id res chain seq x y z
N MET A 1 -53.51 53.65 -6.47
CA MET A 1 -52.30 53.83 -5.64
C MET A 1 -52.03 52.65 -4.71
N ARG A 2 -52.97 52.03 -4.02
CA ARG A 2 -52.79 50.88 -3.11
C ARG A 2 -52.22 49.59 -3.76
N ILE A 3 -52.69 49.23 -4.97
CA ILE A 3 -52.23 47.99 -5.63
C ILE A 3 -50.74 48.06 -6.02
N LYS A 4 -50.24 49.22 -6.51
CA LYS A 4 -48.82 49.42 -6.83
C LYS A 4 -47.92 49.30 -5.59
N ASN A 5 -48.37 49.79 -4.45
CA ASN A 5 -47.62 49.71 -3.18
C ASN A 5 -47.58 48.26 -2.64
N ILE A 6 -48.66 47.49 -2.78
CA ILE A 6 -48.71 46.08 -2.39
C ILE A 6 -47.75 45.25 -3.29
N LEU A 7 -47.79 45.47 -4.59
CA LEU A 7 -46.88 44.82 -5.55
C LEU A 7 -45.40 45.17 -5.27
N LEU A 8 -45.09 46.40 -4.92
CA LEU A 8 -43.74 46.83 -4.55
C LEU A 8 -43.27 46.18 -3.24
N ILE A 9 -44.12 46.10 -2.22
CA ILE A 9 -43.81 45.47 -0.93
C ILE A 9 -43.60 43.94 -1.12
N THR A 10 -44.43 43.25 -1.90
CA THR A 10 -44.27 41.83 -2.19
C THR A 10 -43.00 41.57 -3.02
N LEU A 11 -42.67 42.43 -3.98
CA LEU A 11 -41.41 42.33 -4.74
C LEU A 11 -40.18 42.53 -3.84
N LEU A 12 -40.22 43.56 -2.96
CA LEU A 12 -39.13 43.81 -1.99
C LEU A 12 -38.99 42.64 -1.01
N GLY A 13 -40.11 42.10 -0.50
CA GLY A 13 -40.11 40.92 0.36
C GLY A 13 -39.52 39.69 -0.35
N PHE A 14 -39.87 39.43 -1.60
CA PHE A 14 -39.31 38.37 -2.40
C PHE A 14 -37.81 38.53 -2.64
N VAL A 15 -37.38 39.77 -2.98
CA VAL A 15 -35.93 40.08 -3.15
C VAL A 15 -35.18 39.88 -1.84
N LEU A 16 -35.71 40.32 -0.71
CA LEU A 16 -35.09 40.15 0.61
C LEU A 16 -34.93 38.68 0.96
N ILE A 17 -35.99 37.89 0.82
CA ILE A 17 -35.97 36.44 1.09
C ILE A 17 -34.96 35.76 0.15
N SER A 18 -34.99 36.07 -1.15
CA SER A 18 -34.04 35.50 -2.13
C SER A 18 -32.59 35.84 -1.80
N THR A 19 -32.34 37.08 -1.31
CA THR A 19 -31.00 37.50 -0.88
C THR A 19 -30.53 36.73 0.35
N ILE A 20 -31.40 36.51 1.35
CA ILE A 20 -31.09 35.72 2.54
C ILE A 20 -30.74 34.28 2.14
N PHE A 21 -31.55 33.66 1.28
CA PHE A 21 -31.25 32.31 0.77
C PHE A 21 -29.94 32.26 0.00
N LEU A 22 -29.64 33.26 -0.81
CA LEU A 22 -28.38 33.34 -1.56
C LEU A 22 -27.18 33.46 -0.63
N VAL A 23 -27.26 34.33 0.38
CA VAL A 23 -26.19 34.51 1.39
C VAL A 23 -25.95 33.22 2.17
N ALA A 24 -27.05 32.59 2.65
CA ALA A 24 -26.93 31.30 3.34
C ALA A 24 -26.30 30.20 2.45
N TYR A 25 -26.70 30.13 1.18
CA TYR A 25 -26.12 29.21 0.21
C TYR A 25 -24.64 29.49 -0.02
N LEU A 26 -24.22 30.75 -0.18
CA LEU A 26 -22.82 31.14 -0.37
C LEU A 26 -21.97 30.84 0.86
N ALA A 27 -22.50 31.01 2.08
CA ALA A 27 -21.80 30.64 3.29
C ALA A 27 -21.56 29.12 3.37
N LEU A 28 -22.58 28.30 3.11
CA LEU A 28 -22.45 26.85 3.06
C LEU A 28 -21.50 26.37 1.92
N LEU A 29 -21.48 27.09 0.82
CA LEU A 29 -20.58 26.79 -0.29
C LEU A 29 -19.14 27.18 0.05
N SER A 30 -18.94 28.29 0.77
CA SER A 30 -17.62 28.76 1.24
C SER A 30 -16.97 27.72 2.17
N ASP A 31 -17.71 27.24 3.18
CA ASP A 31 -17.24 26.16 4.06
C ASP A 31 -16.81 24.90 3.29
N ARG A 32 -17.60 24.50 2.30
CA ARG A 32 -17.26 23.34 1.44
C ARG A 32 -16.04 23.58 0.57
N VAL A 33 -15.87 24.81 0.08
CA VAL A 33 -14.71 25.22 -0.72
C VAL A 33 -13.45 25.12 0.13
N GLU A 34 -13.46 25.70 1.32
CA GLU A 34 -12.34 25.68 2.25
C GLU A 34 -11.96 24.24 2.64
N GLN A 35 -12.92 23.44 3.11
CA GLN A 35 -12.66 22.05 3.50
C GLN A 35 -12.06 21.19 2.37
N LYS A 36 -12.50 21.37 1.12
CA LYS A 36 -11.99 20.57 0.00
C LYS A 36 -10.68 21.08 -0.59
N LEU A 37 -10.52 22.40 -0.70
CA LEU A 37 -9.28 22.98 -1.24
C LEU A 37 -8.12 22.83 -0.25
N ASP A 38 -8.33 23.04 1.03
CA ASP A 38 -7.32 22.78 2.06
C ASP A 38 -6.88 21.32 2.03
N GLY A 39 -7.84 20.40 1.84
CA GLY A 39 -7.56 18.99 1.65
C GLY A 39 -6.72 18.67 0.41
N VAL A 40 -6.67 19.50 -0.63
CA VAL A 40 -5.86 19.30 -1.84
C VAL A 40 -4.53 20.06 -1.76
N LEU A 41 -4.51 21.25 -1.16
CA LEU A 41 -3.34 22.12 -1.10
C LEU A 41 -2.37 21.78 0.03
N TRP A 42 -2.90 21.38 1.18
CA TRP A 42 -2.13 21.22 2.41
C TRP A 42 -1.97 19.77 2.86
N THR A 43 -2.33 18.80 2.00
CA THR A 43 -2.10 17.39 2.32
C THR A 43 -0.63 17.04 2.22
N VAL A 44 -0.02 16.76 3.36
CA VAL A 44 1.25 16.06 3.44
C VAL A 44 0.92 14.60 3.75
N PRO A 45 0.94 13.70 2.75
CA PRO A 45 0.59 12.30 2.97
C PRO A 45 1.56 11.66 3.96
N ALA A 46 1.06 10.70 4.72
CA ALA A 46 1.90 9.94 5.62
C ALA A 46 2.98 9.18 4.82
N LYS A 47 4.23 9.34 5.23
CA LYS A 47 5.38 8.61 4.68
C LYS A 47 5.59 7.32 5.45
N VAL A 48 5.82 6.22 4.76
CA VAL A 48 6.04 4.91 5.36
C VAL A 48 7.49 4.49 5.20
N TYR A 49 8.06 4.05 6.30
CA TYR A 49 9.46 3.64 6.39
C TYR A 49 9.55 2.20 6.91
N SER A 50 10.60 1.49 6.54
CA SER A 50 11.00 0.24 7.17
C SER A 50 11.35 0.46 8.64
N ARG A 51 11.75 -0.62 9.34
CA ARG A 51 12.45 -0.46 10.60
C ARG A 51 13.78 0.28 10.39
N PRO A 52 14.26 1.08 11.36
CA PRO A 52 15.66 1.49 11.37
C PRO A 52 16.57 0.27 11.60
N LEU A 53 17.79 0.31 11.08
CA LEU A 53 18.77 -0.72 11.39
C LEU A 53 19.52 -0.34 12.67
N GLU A 54 19.16 -1.02 13.76
CA GLU A 54 19.77 -0.84 15.08
C GLU A 54 20.90 -1.86 15.26
N LEU A 55 22.12 -1.41 15.43
CA LEU A 55 23.31 -2.23 15.64
C LEU A 55 23.81 -2.03 17.07
N VAL A 56 23.83 -3.11 17.83
CA VAL A 56 24.16 -3.12 19.27
C VAL A 56 25.33 -4.06 19.50
N GLU A 57 26.19 -3.75 20.46
CA GLU A 57 27.23 -4.68 20.93
C GLU A 57 26.58 -5.97 21.45
N GLY A 58 27.12 -7.14 21.06
CA GLY A 58 26.55 -8.45 21.34
C GLY A 58 25.54 -8.94 20.30
N TYR A 59 25.14 -8.11 19.33
CA TYR A 59 24.17 -8.51 18.31
C TYR A 59 24.80 -9.48 17.29
N LYS A 60 24.13 -10.63 17.11
CA LYS A 60 24.56 -11.66 16.15
C LYS A 60 24.00 -11.35 14.77
N VAL A 61 24.83 -10.84 13.89
CA VAL A 61 24.45 -10.49 12.52
C VAL A 61 25.64 -10.74 11.57
N ARG A 62 25.36 -11.31 10.42
CA ARG A 62 26.38 -11.46 9.37
C ARG A 62 26.69 -10.09 8.76
N PRO A 63 27.97 -9.68 8.63
CA PRO A 63 28.32 -8.40 8.03
C PRO A 63 27.71 -8.15 6.64
N GLN A 64 27.58 -9.22 5.83
CA GLN A 64 26.95 -9.16 4.49
C GLN A 64 25.46 -8.79 4.53
N TYR A 65 24.77 -9.10 5.63
CA TYR A 65 23.39 -8.69 5.83
C TYR A 65 23.29 -7.16 6.01
N ILE A 66 24.21 -6.59 6.82
CA ILE A 66 24.30 -5.15 7.03
C ILE A 66 24.67 -4.47 5.70
N GLU A 67 25.65 -4.99 4.99
CA GLU A 67 26.07 -4.49 3.67
C GLU A 67 24.89 -4.43 2.70
N LYS A 68 24.09 -5.50 2.65
CA LYS A 68 22.90 -5.55 1.79
C LYS A 68 21.87 -4.47 2.12
N GLU A 69 21.66 -4.19 3.39
CA GLU A 69 20.77 -3.11 3.83
C GLU A 69 21.34 -1.74 3.47
N LEU A 70 22.66 -1.53 3.60
CA LEU A 70 23.34 -0.31 3.18
C LEU A 70 23.22 -0.07 1.66
N GLU A 71 23.33 -1.12 0.85
CA GLU A 71 23.08 -1.04 -0.61
C GLU A 71 21.65 -0.57 -0.90
N LEU A 72 20.65 -1.13 -0.20
CA LEU A 72 19.24 -0.72 -0.35
C LEU A 72 19.03 0.75 0.03
N LEU A 73 19.78 1.24 1.00
CA LEU A 73 19.81 2.64 1.41
C LEU A 73 20.67 3.52 0.49
N SER A 74 21.25 2.97 -0.57
CA SER A 74 22.14 3.68 -1.51
C SER A 74 23.38 4.27 -0.82
N TYR A 75 23.96 3.54 0.11
CA TYR A 75 25.30 3.80 0.58
C TYR A 75 26.32 3.34 -0.46
N VAL A 76 27.44 4.05 -0.55
CA VAL A 76 28.50 3.79 -1.53
C VAL A 76 29.73 3.21 -0.83
N GLU A 77 30.24 2.10 -1.36
CA GLU A 77 31.46 1.51 -0.83
C GLU A 77 32.69 2.38 -1.18
N ARG A 78 33.48 2.75 -0.17
CA ARG A 78 34.71 3.55 -0.27
C ARG A 78 35.74 3.04 0.75
N ARG A 79 36.98 2.76 0.34
CA ARG A 79 38.05 2.31 1.24
C ARG A 79 38.25 3.18 2.48
N ASN A 80 38.08 4.48 2.34
CA ASN A 80 38.14 5.46 3.43
C ASN A 80 36.86 6.30 3.38
N PRO A 81 35.80 5.95 4.13
CA PRO A 81 34.59 6.73 4.22
C PRO A 81 34.89 8.12 4.84
N THR A 82 34.58 9.20 4.13
CA THR A 82 34.82 10.59 4.57
C THR A 82 33.54 11.42 4.55
N SER A 83 32.48 10.91 3.89
CA SER A 83 31.24 11.63 3.72
C SER A 83 30.04 10.78 4.16
N PRO A 84 28.94 11.41 4.65
CA PRO A 84 27.73 10.68 5.01
C PRO A 84 27.19 9.83 3.86
N GLY A 85 26.87 8.57 4.13
CA GLY A 85 26.41 7.61 3.13
C GLY A 85 27.53 6.82 2.46
N GLU A 86 28.72 6.81 3.01
CA GLU A 86 29.83 5.96 2.58
C GLU A 86 30.11 4.87 3.61
N TYR A 87 30.54 3.69 3.15
CA TYR A 87 30.96 2.59 4.01
C TYR A 87 32.12 1.81 3.40
N PHE A 88 32.81 1.04 4.23
CA PHE A 88 33.80 0.06 3.82
C PHE A 88 33.73 -1.18 4.68
N LEU A 89 33.40 -2.31 4.06
CA LEU A 89 33.36 -3.61 4.72
C LEU A 89 34.66 -4.38 4.44
N SER A 90 35.37 -4.74 5.50
CA SER A 90 36.48 -5.69 5.48
C SER A 90 36.06 -6.98 6.18
N LYS A 91 36.92 -8.00 6.19
CA LYS A 91 36.58 -9.34 6.72
C LYS A 91 35.91 -9.32 8.10
N ASN A 92 36.37 -8.46 9.04
CA ASN A 92 35.91 -8.41 10.44
C ASN A 92 35.61 -6.99 10.92
N LYS A 93 35.56 -6.00 10.02
CA LYS A 93 35.33 -4.59 10.38
C LYS A 93 34.46 -3.91 9.34
N LEU A 94 33.52 -3.11 9.82
CA LEU A 94 32.72 -2.19 9.02
C LEU A 94 33.02 -0.77 9.46
N ASN A 95 33.55 0.05 8.57
CA ASN A 95 33.64 1.49 8.73
C ASN A 95 32.46 2.12 7.99
N ILE A 96 31.65 2.90 8.68
CA ILE A 96 30.44 3.50 8.11
C ILE A 96 30.30 4.96 8.53
N TYR A 97 30.08 5.85 7.56
CA TYR A 97 29.68 7.23 7.83
C TYR A 97 28.16 7.36 7.71
N ILE A 98 27.48 7.37 8.86
CA ILE A 98 26.02 7.43 8.95
C ILE A 98 25.53 8.83 8.56
N ARG A 99 24.45 8.91 7.74
CA ARG A 99 23.84 10.18 7.32
C ARG A 99 23.16 10.92 8.46
N GLY A 100 22.72 10.17 9.46
CA GLY A 100 21.92 10.70 10.57
C GLY A 100 20.43 10.74 10.26
N HIS A 101 19.64 10.63 11.31
CA HIS A 101 18.17 10.76 11.28
C HIS A 101 17.71 11.26 12.66
N GLU A 102 16.38 11.29 12.93
CA GLU A 102 15.79 11.92 14.13
C GLU A 102 16.50 11.56 15.46
N ASN A 103 16.91 10.30 15.63
CA ASN A 103 17.50 9.79 16.87
C ASN A 103 19.02 9.54 16.77
N GLN A 104 19.65 9.81 15.63
CA GLN A 104 21.06 9.52 15.39
C GLN A 104 21.74 10.68 14.66
N ARG A 105 22.77 11.27 15.28
CA ARG A 105 23.61 12.30 14.63
C ARG A 105 24.50 11.68 13.57
N PRO A 106 24.79 12.41 12.47
CA PRO A 106 25.76 11.97 11.48
C PRO A 106 27.13 11.73 12.12
N GLY A 107 27.86 10.74 11.63
CA GLY A 107 29.19 10.45 12.15
C GLY A 107 29.81 9.20 11.54
N LEU A 108 31.12 9.10 11.66
CA LEU A 108 31.92 7.95 11.24
C LEU A 108 32.07 6.98 12.41
N PHE A 109 31.71 5.71 12.19
CA PHE A 109 31.78 4.64 13.17
C PHE A 109 32.55 3.44 12.62
N GLU A 110 33.29 2.75 13.50
CA GLU A 110 33.93 1.46 13.24
C GLU A 110 33.24 0.37 14.06
N LEU A 111 32.71 -0.67 13.41
CA LEU A 111 32.17 -1.86 14.04
C LEU A 111 33.17 -3.00 13.85
N SER A 112 33.44 -3.75 14.91
CA SER A 112 34.27 -4.94 14.88
C SER A 112 33.44 -6.20 15.09
N PHE A 113 33.70 -7.26 14.30
CA PHE A 113 32.96 -8.51 14.36
C PHE A 113 33.87 -9.66 14.79
N SER A 114 33.31 -10.57 15.60
CA SER A 114 33.92 -11.85 15.94
C SER A 114 32.86 -12.94 15.87
N LYS A 115 33.10 -14.00 15.07
CA LYS A 115 32.16 -15.13 14.90
C LYS A 115 30.71 -14.71 14.53
N GLY A 116 30.56 -13.62 13.78
CA GLY A 116 29.24 -13.11 13.37
C GLY A 116 28.50 -12.32 14.46
N GLU A 117 29.21 -11.85 15.48
CA GLU A 117 28.69 -11.01 16.56
C GLU A 117 29.42 -9.67 16.55
N ILE A 118 28.72 -8.55 16.79
CA ILE A 118 29.30 -7.23 16.98
C ILE A 118 29.94 -7.18 18.35
N VAL A 119 31.27 -7.08 18.41
CA VAL A 119 32.01 -7.08 19.68
C VAL A 119 32.41 -5.70 20.14
N ASN A 120 32.36 -4.70 19.28
CA ASN A 120 32.65 -3.31 19.65
C ASN A 120 32.15 -2.35 18.59
N ILE A 121 31.66 -1.17 19.02
CA ILE A 121 31.27 -0.05 18.17
C ILE A 121 32.01 1.18 18.65
N LYS A 122 32.84 1.79 17.79
CA LYS A 122 33.62 3.02 18.10
C LYS A 122 33.27 4.15 17.16
N ARG A 123 33.09 5.33 17.71
CA ARG A 123 33.04 6.56 16.93
C ARG A 123 34.45 7.00 16.53
N SER A 124 34.57 7.83 15.49
CA SER A 124 35.87 8.29 14.95
C SER A 124 36.81 9.00 15.96
N ASP A 125 36.23 9.51 17.05
CA ASP A 125 36.99 10.12 18.18
C ASP A 125 37.49 9.10 19.20
N GLY A 126 37.28 7.79 18.95
CA GLY A 126 37.72 6.70 19.81
C GLY A 126 36.74 6.34 20.94
N ILE A 127 35.62 7.04 21.06
CA ILE A 127 34.61 6.77 22.09
C ILE A 127 33.82 5.54 21.69
N SER A 128 33.76 4.55 22.61
CA SER A 128 32.86 3.39 22.45
C SER A 128 31.41 3.80 22.68
N VAL A 129 30.51 3.23 21.88
CA VAL A 129 29.05 3.42 21.98
C VAL A 129 28.37 2.06 21.92
N ASP A 130 27.32 1.88 22.71
CA ASP A 130 26.62 0.60 22.82
C ASP A 130 25.68 0.35 21.65
N LEU A 131 25.15 1.42 21.03
CA LEU A 131 24.14 1.38 19.97
C LEU A 131 24.43 2.43 18.92
N ILE A 132 24.29 2.05 17.65
CA ILE A 132 24.10 2.99 16.53
C ILE A 132 22.84 2.62 15.77
N SER A 133 22.17 3.63 15.21
CA SER A 133 20.97 3.48 14.41
C SER A 133 21.20 4.09 13.02
N ILE A 134 20.89 3.33 11.98
CA ILE A 134 20.96 3.76 10.59
C ILE A 134 19.55 4.07 10.12
N GLU A 135 19.42 5.11 9.30
CA GLU A 135 18.13 5.61 8.83
C GLU A 135 17.28 4.51 8.16
N PRO A 136 15.96 4.50 8.38
CA PRO A 136 15.07 3.51 7.77
C PRO A 136 14.86 3.77 6.27
N LEU A 137 14.66 2.71 5.51
CA LEU A 137 14.34 2.79 4.09
C LEU A 137 12.93 3.35 3.87
N SER A 138 12.78 4.34 3.00
CA SER A 138 11.46 4.78 2.56
C SER A 138 10.82 3.74 1.64
N ILE A 139 9.69 3.17 2.06
CA ILE A 139 8.98 2.10 1.34
C ILE A 139 7.73 2.59 0.61
N GLY A 140 7.30 3.84 0.84
CA GLY A 140 6.17 4.45 0.16
C GLY A 140 5.46 5.50 0.98
N GLY A 141 4.22 5.80 0.57
CA GLY A 141 3.28 6.66 1.30
C GLY A 141 1.93 5.97 1.42
N ILE A 142 1.15 6.36 2.44
CA ILE A 142 -0.24 5.92 2.58
C ILE A 142 -1.11 6.96 1.92
N PHE A 143 -1.74 6.53 0.83
CA PHE A 143 -2.76 7.29 0.14
C PHE A 143 -4.08 6.59 0.37
N PRO A 144 -4.99 7.15 1.19
CA PRO A 144 -6.28 6.53 1.42
C PRO A 144 -7.04 6.39 0.11
N SER A 145 -7.47 5.19 -0.17
CA SER A 145 -8.10 4.79 -1.42
C SER A 145 -9.54 5.29 -1.51
N HIS A 146 -9.74 6.41 -2.20
CA HIS A 146 -10.93 6.50 -3.04
C HIS A 146 -10.43 6.40 -4.47
N MET A 147 -10.62 5.32 -5.19
CA MET A 147 -10.41 5.06 -6.63
C MET A 147 -9.78 6.16 -7.54
N GLN A 148 -9.15 7.18 -6.96
CA GLN A 148 -8.48 8.30 -7.58
C GLN A 148 -7.02 8.32 -7.11
N ASP A 149 -6.12 7.89 -7.96
CA ASP A 149 -4.68 7.98 -7.70
C ASP A 149 -4.19 9.40 -8.01
N ARG A 150 -3.46 10.02 -7.07
CA ARG A 150 -2.80 11.34 -7.22
C ARG A 150 -1.42 11.28 -6.61
N ILE A 151 -0.49 12.01 -7.21
CA ILE A 151 0.80 12.36 -6.58
C ILE A 151 0.80 13.87 -6.44
N LEU A 152 0.80 14.33 -5.19
CA LEU A 152 0.74 15.76 -4.92
C LEU A 152 2.13 16.38 -5.05
N LEU A 153 2.19 17.47 -5.79
CA LEU A 153 3.36 18.32 -5.94
C LEU A 153 3.24 19.54 -5.03
N ASN A 154 4.37 19.97 -4.50
CA ASN A 154 4.52 21.32 -3.96
C ASN A 154 4.86 22.29 -5.08
N TRP A 155 4.64 23.59 -4.90
CA TRP A 155 4.88 24.59 -5.92
C TRP A 155 6.30 24.57 -6.49
N SER A 156 7.32 24.38 -5.63
CA SER A 156 8.72 24.27 -6.03
C SER A 156 9.07 23.06 -6.91
N GLN A 157 8.15 22.09 -7.00
CA GLN A 157 8.30 20.87 -7.80
C GLN A 157 7.57 20.96 -9.15
N VAL A 158 6.84 22.05 -9.39
CA VAL A 158 6.11 22.24 -10.67
C VAL A 158 7.04 22.88 -11.69
N PRO A 159 7.26 22.22 -12.87
CA PRO A 159 8.06 22.82 -13.94
C PRO A 159 7.45 24.14 -14.41
N LYS A 160 8.29 25.16 -14.61
CA LYS A 160 7.86 26.47 -15.09
C LYS A 160 7.22 26.38 -16.48
N GLU A 161 7.78 25.53 -17.32
CA GLU A 161 7.29 25.25 -18.67
C GLU A 161 5.84 24.71 -18.66
N LEU A 162 5.51 23.83 -17.72
CA LEU A 162 4.13 23.35 -17.57
C LEU A 162 3.17 24.50 -17.25
N ILE A 163 3.54 25.40 -16.34
CA ILE A 163 2.72 26.56 -15.96
C ILE A 163 2.45 27.44 -17.18
N GLU A 164 3.49 27.75 -17.93
CA GLU A 164 3.41 28.60 -19.12
C GLU A 164 2.52 27.95 -20.21
N ILE A 165 2.74 26.66 -20.49
CA ILE A 165 1.92 25.92 -21.48
C ILE A 165 0.46 25.84 -21.03
N LEU A 166 0.22 25.50 -19.76
CA LEU A 166 -1.13 25.32 -19.22
C LEU A 166 -1.95 26.62 -19.29
N VAL A 167 -1.37 27.72 -18.80
CA VAL A 167 -2.02 29.03 -18.81
C VAL A 167 -2.26 29.50 -20.24
N LEU A 168 -1.30 29.36 -21.12
CA LEU A 168 -1.44 29.77 -22.51
C LEU A 168 -2.55 29.00 -23.26
N VAL A 169 -2.67 27.68 -23.00
CA VAL A 169 -3.60 26.81 -23.72
C VAL A 169 -5.00 26.83 -23.14
N GLU A 170 -5.12 26.77 -21.80
CA GLU A 170 -6.41 26.64 -21.12
C GLU A 170 -7.02 27.99 -20.73
N ASP A 171 -6.20 28.96 -20.29
CA ASP A 171 -6.70 30.23 -19.77
C ASP A 171 -5.67 31.35 -19.83
N ARG A 172 -5.48 31.96 -21.01
CA ARG A 172 -4.46 32.99 -21.27
C ARG A 172 -4.48 34.19 -20.33
N LYS A 173 -5.64 34.47 -19.73
CA LYS A 173 -5.84 35.60 -18.82
C LYS A 173 -6.02 35.15 -17.37
N PHE A 174 -5.57 33.97 -17.03
CA PHE A 174 -5.73 33.39 -15.71
C PHE A 174 -5.32 34.33 -14.57
N PHE A 175 -4.22 35.04 -14.73
CA PHE A 175 -3.71 35.97 -13.73
C PHE A 175 -4.43 37.33 -13.68
N GLU A 176 -5.32 37.63 -14.67
CA GLU A 176 -5.98 38.95 -14.80
C GLU A 176 -7.44 38.96 -14.29
N HIS A 177 -8.15 37.82 -14.31
CA HIS A 177 -9.58 37.78 -14.00
C HIS A 177 -9.87 37.17 -12.62
N PRO A 178 -11.01 37.53 -11.97
CA PRO A 178 -11.40 36.99 -10.65
C PRO A 178 -12.16 35.65 -10.76
N GLY A 179 -11.59 34.66 -11.43
CA GLY A 179 -12.17 33.31 -11.57
C GLY A 179 -13.17 33.14 -12.72
N ILE A 180 -13.76 34.21 -13.21
CA ILE A 180 -14.72 34.21 -14.32
C ILE A 180 -14.25 35.20 -15.37
N SER A 181 -14.21 34.77 -16.64
CA SER A 181 -13.90 35.65 -17.76
C SER A 181 -15.19 35.99 -18.53
N ILE A 182 -15.78 37.15 -18.19
CA ILE A 182 -17.00 37.64 -18.85
C ILE A 182 -16.80 37.77 -20.37
N ARG A 183 -15.65 38.26 -20.83
CA ARG A 183 -15.30 38.33 -22.27
C ARG A 183 -15.29 36.96 -22.95
N SER A 184 -14.76 35.94 -22.26
CA SER A 184 -14.70 34.58 -22.80
C SER A 184 -16.10 33.96 -22.90
N ILE A 185 -16.99 34.27 -21.97
CA ILE A 185 -18.39 33.84 -21.99
C ILE A 185 -19.12 34.48 -23.17
N PHE A 186 -19.01 35.81 -23.36
CA PHE A 186 -19.65 36.49 -24.47
C PHE A 186 -19.09 36.02 -25.82
N ARG A 187 -17.77 35.85 -25.95
CA ARG A 187 -17.15 35.32 -27.16
C ARG A 187 -17.63 33.90 -27.50
N ALA A 188 -17.70 33.02 -26.52
CA ALA A 188 -18.19 31.65 -26.70
C ALA A 188 -19.68 31.61 -27.05
N LEU A 189 -20.51 32.47 -26.45
CA LEU A 189 -21.92 32.62 -26.80
C LEU A 189 -22.08 33.10 -28.26
N PHE A 190 -21.37 34.15 -28.65
CA PHE A 190 -21.44 34.72 -29.98
C PHE A 190 -21.00 33.72 -31.05
N ARG A 191 -19.87 33.02 -30.86
CA ARG A 191 -19.38 32.00 -31.80
C ARG A 191 -20.27 30.76 -31.86
N ASN A 192 -20.79 30.29 -30.74
CA ASN A 192 -21.69 29.13 -30.69
C ASN A 192 -23.04 29.43 -31.38
N VAL A 193 -23.49 30.68 -31.36
CA VAL A 193 -24.69 31.12 -32.07
C VAL A 193 -24.45 31.22 -33.58
N ILE A 194 -23.29 31.73 -34.00
CA ILE A 194 -22.95 31.87 -35.44
C ILE A 194 -22.59 30.54 -36.09
N SER A 195 -21.88 29.64 -35.38
CA SER A 195 -21.37 28.39 -35.99
C SER A 195 -22.33 27.22 -35.87
N PHE A 196 -23.50 27.35 -35.22
CA PHE A 196 -24.41 26.24 -34.88
C PHE A 196 -23.72 25.01 -34.27
N SER A 197 -22.47 25.14 -33.78
CA SER A 197 -21.67 24.05 -33.24
C SER A 197 -21.00 24.48 -31.90
N LYS A 198 -21.01 23.59 -30.90
CA LYS A 198 -20.31 23.81 -29.62
C LYS A 198 -18.78 23.64 -29.78
N GLN A 199 -18.10 24.57 -30.42
CA GLN A 199 -16.67 24.45 -30.75
C GLN A 199 -15.71 25.11 -29.74
N GLU A 200 -16.11 26.14 -29.01
CA GLU A 200 -15.24 26.80 -28.02
C GLU A 200 -15.76 26.69 -26.58
N GLY A 201 -14.87 26.31 -25.65
CA GLY A 201 -15.10 26.34 -24.22
C GLY A 201 -14.64 27.69 -23.64
N GLY A 202 -15.54 28.41 -22.98
CA GLY A 202 -15.25 29.68 -22.29
C GLY A 202 -15.03 29.52 -20.78
N SER A 203 -14.65 28.37 -20.31
CA SER A 203 -14.43 28.10 -18.87
C SER A 203 -12.99 28.38 -18.47
N THR A 204 -12.78 29.08 -17.37
CA THR A 204 -11.47 29.37 -16.79
C THR A 204 -10.89 28.14 -16.06
N ILE A 205 -9.58 28.15 -15.74
CA ILE A 205 -8.93 27.13 -14.90
C ILE A 205 -9.63 27.01 -13.55
N THR A 206 -10.00 28.14 -12.92
CA THR A 206 -10.72 28.15 -11.64
C THR A 206 -12.10 27.50 -11.75
N GLN A 207 -12.82 27.72 -12.87
CA GLN A 207 -14.10 27.05 -13.12
C GLN A 207 -13.94 25.55 -13.39
N GLN A 208 -12.86 25.13 -14.04
CA GLN A 208 -12.55 23.71 -14.23
C GLN A 208 -12.21 23.03 -12.92
N LEU A 209 -11.45 23.70 -12.04
CA LEU A 209 -11.14 23.22 -10.68
C LEU A 209 -12.40 23.12 -9.84
N ALA A 210 -13.23 24.17 -9.81
CA ALA A 210 -14.51 24.18 -9.10
C ALA A 210 -15.42 23.02 -9.57
N LYS A 211 -15.49 22.79 -10.87
CA LYS A 211 -16.24 21.66 -11.46
C LYS A 211 -15.72 20.32 -10.96
N SER A 212 -14.41 20.11 -10.98
CA SER A 212 -13.77 18.84 -10.57
C SER A 212 -14.02 18.53 -9.09
N LEU A 213 -13.91 19.54 -8.23
CA LEU A 213 -13.98 19.36 -6.79
C LEU A 213 -15.41 19.27 -6.23
N PHE A 214 -16.39 19.98 -6.83
CA PHE A 214 -17.68 20.20 -6.16
C PHE A 214 -18.90 19.67 -6.93
N PHE A 215 -18.78 19.37 -8.23
CA PHE A 215 -19.95 19.09 -9.05
C PHE A 215 -19.86 17.77 -9.81
N SER A 216 -21.00 17.12 -10.01
CA SER A 216 -21.13 15.94 -10.86
C SER A 216 -20.94 16.27 -12.34
N PRO A 217 -20.59 15.29 -13.21
CA PRO A 217 -20.33 15.50 -14.63
C PRO A 217 -21.56 15.90 -15.46
N GLU A 218 -22.75 16.00 -14.88
CA GLU A 218 -23.99 16.38 -15.56
C GLU A 218 -23.92 17.77 -16.21
N LYS A 219 -24.44 17.91 -17.43
CA LYS A 219 -24.36 19.15 -18.21
C LYS A 219 -25.64 19.98 -18.06
N THR A 220 -25.79 20.70 -16.93
CA THR A 220 -26.95 21.59 -16.67
C THR A 220 -26.52 23.06 -16.56
N TYR A 221 -27.43 23.98 -16.90
CA TYR A 221 -27.18 25.43 -16.73
C TYR A 221 -27.06 25.81 -15.26
N THR A 222 -27.87 25.20 -14.40
CA THR A 222 -27.83 25.42 -12.94
C THR A 222 -26.45 25.05 -12.36
N ARG A 223 -25.84 23.96 -12.81
CA ARG A 223 -24.47 23.61 -12.43
C ARG A 223 -23.48 24.68 -12.88
N LYS A 224 -23.63 25.23 -14.10
CA LYS A 224 -22.71 26.24 -14.62
C LYS A 224 -22.74 27.54 -13.79
N VAL A 225 -23.92 27.93 -13.31
CA VAL A 225 -24.09 29.06 -12.39
C VAL A 225 -23.41 28.75 -11.04
N LYS A 226 -23.62 27.57 -10.49
CA LYS A 226 -22.96 27.13 -9.26
C LYS A 226 -21.43 27.08 -9.38
N GLU A 227 -20.90 26.62 -10.52
CA GLU A 227 -19.46 26.66 -10.82
C GLU A 227 -18.92 28.10 -10.79
N ALA A 228 -19.66 29.06 -11.35
CA ALA A 228 -19.27 30.45 -11.36
C ALA A 228 -19.19 31.04 -9.94
N PHE A 229 -20.18 30.78 -9.09
CA PHE A 229 -20.14 31.20 -7.68
C PHE A 229 -18.99 30.52 -6.91
N ALA A 230 -18.79 29.23 -7.08
CA ALA A 230 -17.67 28.52 -6.46
C ALA A 230 -16.33 29.09 -6.90
N SER A 231 -16.19 29.45 -8.18
CA SER A 231 -14.96 30.05 -8.72
C SER A 231 -14.66 31.42 -8.13
N LEU A 232 -15.68 32.25 -7.91
CA LEU A 232 -15.52 33.53 -7.23
C LEU A 232 -15.07 33.34 -5.77
N LEU A 233 -15.70 32.40 -5.05
CA LEU A 233 -15.31 32.08 -3.67
C LEU A 233 -13.88 31.54 -3.57
N ILE A 234 -13.46 30.71 -4.52
CA ILE A 234 -12.09 30.21 -4.59
C ILE A 234 -11.11 31.39 -4.76
N GLU A 235 -11.38 32.29 -5.67
CA GLU A 235 -10.49 33.44 -5.97
C GLU A 235 -10.46 34.50 -4.86
N THR A 236 -11.49 34.54 -4.00
CA THR A 236 -11.47 35.44 -2.82
C THR A 236 -10.63 34.87 -1.67
N ASN A 237 -10.53 33.55 -1.56
CA ASN A 237 -9.90 32.89 -0.42
C ASN A 237 -8.49 32.38 -0.71
N TYR A 238 -8.13 32.17 -1.99
CA TYR A 238 -6.87 31.56 -2.40
C TYR A 238 -6.15 32.39 -3.46
N SER A 239 -4.83 32.42 -3.39
CA SER A 239 -3.99 33.06 -4.41
C SER A 239 -4.04 32.31 -5.75
N LYS A 240 -3.71 33.00 -6.83
CA LYS A 240 -3.59 32.39 -8.17
C LYS A 240 -2.63 31.20 -8.21
N GLN A 241 -1.58 31.28 -7.42
CA GLN A 241 -0.58 30.23 -7.30
C GLN A 241 -1.15 28.97 -6.63
N GLU A 242 -1.90 29.12 -5.55
CA GLU A 242 -2.58 28.03 -4.86
C GLU A 242 -3.66 27.39 -5.74
N ILE A 243 -4.44 28.19 -6.44
CA ILE A 243 -5.48 27.71 -7.37
C ILE A 243 -4.84 26.87 -8.50
N LEU A 244 -3.76 27.36 -9.08
CA LEU A 244 -3.06 26.66 -10.16
C LEU A 244 -2.41 25.37 -9.65
N LEU A 245 -1.81 25.37 -8.47
CA LEU A 245 -1.24 24.18 -7.82
C LEU A 245 -2.34 23.14 -7.55
N ALA A 246 -3.49 23.56 -7.00
CA ALA A 246 -4.63 22.69 -6.78
C ALA A 246 -5.12 22.06 -8.09
N TYR A 247 -5.20 22.85 -9.18
CA TYR A 247 -5.58 22.36 -10.50
C TYR A 247 -4.58 21.34 -11.04
N ILE A 248 -3.28 21.62 -10.97
CA ILE A 248 -2.21 20.72 -11.42
C ILE A 248 -2.26 19.38 -10.69
N ASN A 249 -2.59 19.40 -9.41
CA ASN A 249 -2.70 18.21 -8.57
C ASN A 249 -4.03 17.45 -8.73
N ASP A 250 -5.13 18.11 -9.15
CA ASP A 250 -6.47 17.51 -9.17
C ASP A 250 -7.00 17.15 -10.56
N VAL A 251 -6.50 17.79 -11.62
CA VAL A 251 -7.09 17.61 -12.94
C VAL A 251 -7.11 16.16 -13.41
N PHE A 252 -8.24 15.71 -13.96
CA PHE A 252 -8.38 14.37 -14.53
C PHE A 252 -7.60 14.25 -15.84
N VAL A 253 -6.62 13.36 -15.88
CA VAL A 253 -5.73 13.16 -17.02
C VAL A 253 -6.10 11.92 -17.82
N SER A 254 -6.49 10.83 -17.18
CA SER A 254 -6.77 9.57 -17.87
C SER A 254 -7.56 8.58 -16.99
N GLN A 255 -7.96 7.45 -17.59
CA GLN A 255 -8.54 6.29 -16.93
C GLN A 255 -7.69 5.05 -17.23
N SER A 256 -7.32 4.31 -16.20
CA SER A 256 -6.62 3.03 -16.33
C SER A 256 -7.40 1.93 -15.59
N GLY A 257 -8.07 1.06 -16.34
CA GLY A 257 -9.01 0.10 -15.79
C GLY A 257 -10.13 0.82 -15.02
N ARG A 258 -10.31 0.46 -13.72
CA ARG A 258 -11.28 1.10 -12.81
C ARG A 258 -10.73 2.34 -12.10
N ARG A 259 -9.46 2.72 -12.32
CA ARG A 259 -8.79 3.83 -11.63
C ARG A 259 -8.76 5.08 -12.47
N ALA A 260 -9.21 6.21 -11.91
CA ALA A 260 -9.05 7.53 -12.48
C ALA A 260 -7.67 8.09 -12.12
N ILE A 261 -6.95 8.60 -13.12
CA ILE A 261 -5.61 9.20 -12.97
C ILE A 261 -5.80 10.71 -12.90
N HIS A 262 -5.47 11.27 -11.75
CA HIS A 262 -5.57 12.69 -11.47
C HIS A 262 -4.18 13.30 -11.24
N GLY A 263 -4.03 14.56 -11.67
CA GLY A 263 -2.81 15.34 -11.55
C GLY A 263 -1.75 15.03 -12.60
N PHE A 264 -0.92 16.05 -12.88
CA PHE A 264 0.09 15.96 -13.93
C PHE A 264 1.24 15.03 -13.58
N GLU A 265 1.67 14.95 -12.31
CA GLU A 265 2.76 14.07 -11.91
C GLU A 265 2.39 12.60 -12.11
N LEU A 266 1.20 12.18 -11.68
CA LEU A 266 0.75 10.83 -11.95
C LEU A 266 0.52 10.58 -13.43
N GLY A 267 0.06 11.60 -14.18
CA GLY A 267 -0.05 11.55 -15.64
C GLY A 267 1.29 11.31 -16.31
N ALA A 268 2.35 12.00 -15.87
CA ALA A 268 3.72 11.85 -16.36
C ALA A 268 4.23 10.42 -16.12
N GLN A 269 4.08 9.91 -14.90
CA GLN A 269 4.46 8.54 -14.55
C GLN A 269 3.64 7.50 -15.33
N HIS A 270 2.34 7.73 -15.52
CA HIS A 270 1.45 6.82 -16.22
C HIS A 270 1.80 6.68 -17.71
N PHE A 271 2.08 7.77 -18.40
CA PHE A 271 2.35 7.74 -19.85
C PHE A 271 3.82 7.58 -20.17
N PHE A 272 4.72 8.19 -19.40
CA PHE A 272 6.15 8.30 -19.73
C PHE A 272 7.06 7.55 -18.74
N GLY A 273 6.56 7.13 -17.58
CA GLY A 273 7.33 6.36 -16.60
C GLY A 273 8.39 7.16 -15.83
N THR A 274 8.30 8.48 -15.87
CA THR A 274 9.22 9.40 -15.22
C THR A 274 8.48 10.53 -14.51
N SER A 275 9.18 11.27 -13.65
CA SER A 275 8.63 12.46 -12.98
C SER A 275 8.36 13.58 -13.97
N LEU A 276 7.39 14.43 -13.63
CA LEU A 276 6.97 15.59 -14.41
C LEU A 276 8.15 16.55 -14.76
N ASN A 277 9.11 16.71 -13.83
CA ASN A 277 10.30 17.54 -14.05
C ASN A 277 11.26 17.02 -15.12
N ASN A 278 11.14 15.76 -15.53
CA ASN A 278 11.99 15.14 -16.54
C ASN A 278 11.34 15.08 -17.90
N LEU A 279 10.16 15.70 -18.07
CA LEU A 279 9.45 15.69 -19.34
C LEU A 279 9.93 16.82 -20.25
N ASP A 280 10.10 16.49 -21.54
CA ASP A 280 10.33 17.45 -22.59
C ASP A 280 9.06 18.27 -22.92
N ILE A 281 9.23 19.41 -23.61
CA ILE A 281 8.11 20.30 -24.00
C ILE A 281 7.05 19.58 -24.83
N ASP A 282 7.42 18.68 -25.72
CA ASP A 282 6.46 17.90 -26.52
C ASP A 282 5.62 16.96 -25.66
N GLN A 283 6.19 16.38 -24.59
CA GLN A 283 5.49 15.52 -23.64
C GLN A 283 4.56 16.34 -22.72
N LEU A 284 5.02 17.50 -22.23
CA LEU A 284 4.18 18.45 -21.48
C LEU A 284 3.01 18.95 -22.35
N SER A 285 3.28 19.28 -23.63
CA SER A 285 2.28 19.69 -24.60
C SER A 285 1.23 18.61 -24.87
N LEU A 286 1.63 17.34 -24.86
CA LEU A 286 0.69 16.22 -24.96
C LEU A 286 -0.21 16.16 -23.73
N LEU A 287 0.33 16.20 -22.52
CA LEU A 287 -0.46 16.14 -21.29
C LEU A 287 -1.45 17.30 -21.19
N VAL A 288 -1.02 18.52 -21.45
CA VAL A 288 -1.92 19.70 -21.48
C VAL A 288 -2.95 19.56 -22.59
N GLY A 289 -2.54 19.13 -23.78
CA GLY A 289 -3.44 18.91 -24.91
C GLY A 289 -4.56 17.92 -24.62
N MET A 290 -4.27 16.88 -23.83
CA MET A 290 -5.26 15.87 -23.44
C MET A 290 -6.39 16.40 -22.57
N LEU A 291 -6.20 17.49 -21.82
CA LEU A 291 -7.21 18.03 -20.90
C LEU A 291 -8.52 18.41 -21.60
N LYS A 292 -8.47 18.80 -22.86
CA LYS A 292 -9.67 19.10 -23.67
C LYS A 292 -10.60 17.90 -23.83
N GLY A 293 -10.08 16.69 -23.72
CA GLY A 293 -10.84 15.44 -23.80
C GLY A 293 -9.95 14.22 -23.50
N PRO A 294 -9.72 13.91 -22.23
CA PRO A 294 -8.76 12.88 -21.81
C PRO A 294 -8.96 11.52 -22.47
N SER A 295 -10.20 11.09 -22.67
CA SER A 295 -10.50 9.83 -23.37
C SER A 295 -10.29 9.92 -24.87
N ARG A 296 -10.61 11.08 -25.49
CA ARG A 296 -10.53 11.30 -26.94
C ARG A 296 -9.09 11.43 -27.43
N TYR A 297 -8.24 12.07 -26.63
CA TYR A 297 -6.84 12.34 -26.94
C TYR A 297 -5.87 11.43 -26.19
N ASN A 298 -6.35 10.30 -25.68
CA ASN A 298 -5.51 9.32 -25.00
C ASN A 298 -4.54 8.67 -26.02
N PRO A 299 -3.21 8.80 -25.85
CA PRO A 299 -2.23 8.32 -26.82
C PRO A 299 -2.18 6.79 -26.95
N ARG A 300 -2.70 6.03 -25.96
CA ARG A 300 -2.82 4.57 -26.06
C ARG A 300 -4.00 4.12 -26.89
N ARG A 301 -5.10 4.89 -26.86
CA ARG A 301 -6.34 4.55 -27.57
C ARG A 301 -6.45 5.19 -28.95
N ASN A 302 -5.96 6.41 -29.05
CA ASN A 302 -6.09 7.25 -30.24
C ASN A 302 -4.77 7.99 -30.53
N PRO A 303 -3.68 7.31 -30.93
CA PRO A 303 -2.34 7.89 -31.07
C PRO A 303 -2.30 9.05 -32.07
N GLU A 304 -2.99 8.93 -33.20
CA GLU A 304 -3.03 9.99 -34.23
C GLU A 304 -3.69 11.26 -33.69
N ARG A 305 -4.86 11.14 -33.07
CA ARG A 305 -5.55 12.30 -32.47
C ARG A 305 -4.75 12.94 -31.35
N ALA A 306 -4.02 12.13 -30.57
CA ALA A 306 -3.14 12.61 -29.52
C ALA A 306 -1.98 13.41 -30.14
N LYS A 307 -1.40 12.91 -31.23
CA LYS A 307 -0.35 13.60 -32.00
C LYS A 307 -0.86 14.92 -32.57
N GLU A 308 -1.97 14.91 -33.28
CA GLU A 308 -2.59 16.15 -33.82
C GLU A 308 -2.84 17.19 -32.73
N ARG A 309 -3.31 16.73 -31.54
CA ARG A 309 -3.60 17.63 -30.44
C ARG A 309 -2.33 18.17 -29.77
N ARG A 310 -1.27 17.37 -29.63
CA ARG A 310 0.07 17.80 -29.19
C ARG A 310 0.63 18.84 -30.16
N ASP A 311 0.59 18.54 -31.44
CA ASP A 311 1.13 19.39 -32.51
C ASP A 311 0.43 20.76 -32.54
N LEU A 312 -0.90 20.80 -32.34
CA LEU A 312 -1.66 22.04 -32.17
C LEU A 312 -1.20 22.85 -30.95
N VAL A 313 -0.87 22.18 -29.82
CA VAL A 313 -0.33 22.89 -28.65
C VAL A 313 1.05 23.47 -28.97
N LEU A 314 1.93 22.70 -29.62
CA LEU A 314 3.26 23.19 -30.05
C LEU A 314 3.17 24.38 -31.01
N GLU A 315 2.18 24.39 -31.90
CA GLU A 315 1.92 25.53 -32.79
C GLU A 315 1.54 26.79 -31.99
N ILE A 316 0.65 26.64 -30.98
CA ILE A 316 0.28 27.74 -30.08
C ILE A 316 1.51 28.29 -29.34
N LEU A 317 2.42 27.42 -28.89
CA LEU A 317 3.64 27.83 -28.21
C LEU A 317 4.56 28.63 -29.13
N LYS A 318 4.75 28.17 -30.37
CA LYS A 318 5.52 28.87 -31.41
C LYS A 318 4.92 30.23 -31.70
N ASP A 319 3.61 30.31 -31.93
CA ASP A 319 2.91 31.56 -32.29
C ASP A 319 2.90 32.57 -31.14
N SER A 320 3.10 32.11 -29.90
CA SER A 320 3.24 32.95 -28.72
C SER A 320 4.70 33.23 -28.33
N ASN A 321 5.67 32.82 -29.13
CA ASN A 321 7.11 32.98 -28.93
C ASN A 321 7.64 32.30 -27.63
N LEU A 322 6.94 31.28 -27.11
CA LEU A 322 7.43 30.46 -25.99
C LEU A 322 8.45 29.43 -26.46
N ILE A 323 8.39 29.01 -27.72
CA ILE A 323 9.42 28.20 -28.36
C ILE A 323 9.81 28.83 -29.71
N THR A 324 11.05 28.64 -30.10
CA THR A 324 11.57 29.08 -31.37
C THR A 324 11.05 28.21 -32.55
N ARG A 325 11.13 28.68 -33.77
CA ARG A 325 10.80 27.90 -34.96
C ARG A 325 11.62 26.59 -35.03
N LYS A 326 12.92 26.65 -34.67
CA LYS A 326 13.81 25.50 -34.69
C LYS A 326 13.39 24.45 -33.64
N GLU A 327 12.99 24.86 -32.45
CA GLU A 327 12.48 23.98 -31.39
C GLU A 327 11.13 23.35 -31.80
N TYR A 328 10.24 24.16 -32.41
CA TYR A 328 8.99 23.64 -32.94
C TYR A 328 9.23 22.52 -33.96
N ASP A 329 10.11 22.76 -34.97
CA ASP A 329 10.42 21.77 -36.02
C ASP A 329 11.07 20.51 -35.41
N HIS A 330 11.84 20.66 -34.35
CA HIS A 330 12.39 19.55 -33.57
C HIS A 330 11.31 18.74 -32.83
N TYR A 331 10.43 19.41 -32.07
CA TYR A 331 9.43 18.70 -31.23
C TYR A 331 8.33 18.05 -32.08
N ILE A 332 7.90 18.68 -33.18
CA ILE A 332 6.85 18.13 -34.06
C ILE A 332 7.33 16.85 -34.78
N SER A 333 8.64 16.75 -35.04
CA SER A 333 9.24 15.56 -35.67
C SER A 333 9.32 14.35 -34.71
N LYS A 334 9.26 14.57 -33.38
CA LYS A 334 9.33 13.50 -32.40
C LYS A 334 8.07 12.62 -32.42
N THR A 335 8.26 11.32 -32.44
CA THR A 335 7.18 10.34 -32.23
C THR A 335 6.78 10.28 -30.78
N ILE A 336 5.49 10.16 -30.48
CA ILE A 336 5.00 9.98 -29.10
C ILE A 336 5.39 8.59 -28.62
N LYS A 337 6.36 8.53 -27.71
CA LYS A 337 6.79 7.30 -27.05
C LYS A 337 6.14 7.21 -25.69
N ILE A 338 5.23 6.26 -25.50
CA ILE A 338 4.58 5.97 -24.22
C ILE A 338 4.99 4.59 -23.73
N ILE A 339 5.12 4.44 -22.42
CA ILE A 339 5.40 3.13 -21.80
C ILE A 339 4.13 2.28 -21.75
N LYS A 340 4.28 0.96 -21.73
CA LYS A 340 3.16 0.06 -21.40
C LYS A 340 2.66 0.40 -19.99
N PRO A 341 1.33 0.27 -19.71
CA PRO A 341 0.84 0.50 -18.36
C PRO A 341 1.54 -0.46 -17.41
N SER A 342 2.52 0.00 -16.69
CA SER A 342 3.00 -0.70 -15.51
C SER A 342 2.21 -0.10 -14.35
N PHE A 343 1.33 -0.87 -13.72
CA PHE A 343 0.76 -0.53 -12.43
C PHE A 343 1.87 -0.64 -11.38
N ARG A 344 2.82 0.30 -11.40
CA ARG A 344 3.72 0.46 -10.27
C ARG A 344 2.88 1.13 -9.18
N SER A 345 2.54 0.36 -8.16
CA SER A 345 2.06 0.91 -6.90
C SER A 345 3.02 2.03 -6.45
N GLN A 346 2.48 3.10 -5.87
CA GLN A 346 3.30 4.11 -5.19
C GLN A 346 4.06 3.49 -4.00
N SER A 347 3.56 2.37 -3.49
CA SER A 347 4.28 1.52 -2.56
C SER A 347 5.13 0.51 -3.32
N LYS A 348 6.42 0.44 -2.97
CA LYS A 348 7.32 -0.61 -3.46
C LYS A 348 6.88 -2.01 -3.01
N HIS A 349 6.08 -2.10 -1.93
CA HIS A 349 5.64 -3.33 -1.27
C HIS A 349 4.13 -3.28 -0.99
N PRO A 350 3.27 -3.48 -2.02
CA PRO A 350 1.82 -3.25 -1.91
C PRO A 350 1.15 -4.10 -0.84
N THR A 351 1.50 -5.38 -0.73
CA THR A 351 0.96 -6.30 0.28
C THR A 351 1.27 -5.82 1.70
N PHE A 352 2.49 -5.35 1.93
CA PHE A 352 2.88 -4.82 3.24
C PHE A 352 2.13 -3.52 3.56
N SER A 353 1.95 -2.66 2.57
CA SER A 353 1.21 -1.39 2.72
C SER A 353 -0.26 -1.61 3.09
N ASP A 354 -0.89 -2.70 2.64
CA ASP A 354 -2.25 -3.05 3.06
C ASP A 354 -2.31 -3.34 4.57
N LEU A 355 -1.33 -4.10 5.09
CA LEU A 355 -1.24 -4.40 6.52
C LEU A 355 -1.00 -3.14 7.35
N VAL A 356 -0.09 -2.27 6.91
CA VAL A 356 0.15 -0.97 7.55
C VAL A 356 -1.14 -0.14 7.57
N THR A 357 -1.91 -0.15 6.50
CA THR A 357 -3.17 0.60 6.41
C THR A 357 -4.22 0.05 7.40
N ILE A 358 -4.28 -1.27 7.61
CA ILE A 358 -5.17 -1.89 8.59
C ILE A 358 -4.80 -1.45 10.01
N ASP A 359 -3.52 -1.56 10.38
CA ASP A 359 -3.05 -1.17 11.71
C ASP A 359 -3.34 0.31 12.02
N LEU A 360 -3.16 1.17 11.02
CA LEU A 360 -3.39 2.61 11.19
C LEU A 360 -4.86 2.99 11.28
N ARG A 361 -5.75 2.35 10.53
CA ARG A 361 -7.19 2.65 10.53
C ARG A 361 -7.87 2.40 11.88
N ASN A 362 -7.30 1.53 12.69
CA ASN A 362 -7.80 1.30 14.05
C ASN A 362 -7.53 2.48 15.00
N ASN A 363 -6.58 3.38 14.66
CA ASN A 363 -6.12 4.44 15.53
C ASN A 363 -6.21 5.85 14.91
N PHE A 364 -6.26 5.95 13.58
CA PHE A 364 -6.28 7.22 12.86
C PHE A 364 -7.44 7.28 11.88
N GLN A 365 -8.04 8.46 11.77
CA GLN A 365 -8.99 8.72 10.69
C GLN A 365 -8.25 8.91 9.36
N ASP A 366 -8.88 8.56 8.26
CA ASP A 366 -8.33 8.75 6.90
C ASP A 366 -7.88 10.20 6.65
N LYS A 367 -8.52 11.19 7.28
CA LYS A 367 -8.14 12.60 7.20
C LYS A 367 -6.75 12.84 7.82
N ASP A 368 -6.48 12.29 8.99
CA ASP A 368 -5.20 12.48 9.69
C ASP A 368 -4.03 11.92 8.88
N LEU A 369 -4.22 10.72 8.31
CA LEU A 369 -3.22 10.08 7.45
C LEU A 369 -2.88 10.88 6.19
N ARG A 370 -3.80 11.75 5.75
CA ARG A 370 -3.64 12.60 4.55
C ARG A 370 -3.00 13.95 4.84
N THR A 371 -3.32 14.56 5.98
CA THR A 371 -3.07 15.99 6.19
C THR A 371 -2.00 16.28 7.21
N ARG A 372 -1.69 15.33 8.11
CA ARG A 372 -0.79 15.58 9.23
C ARG A 372 0.69 15.40 8.93
N GLY A 373 1.05 14.90 7.73
CA GLY A 373 2.45 14.64 7.38
C GLY A 373 3.13 13.62 8.30
N LEU A 374 2.37 12.61 8.71
CA LEU A 374 2.83 11.59 9.63
C LEU A 374 3.98 10.78 9.03
N LYS A 375 4.90 10.36 9.89
CA LYS A 375 5.93 9.38 9.56
C LYS A 375 5.58 8.07 10.24
N VAL A 376 5.36 7.04 9.45
CA VAL A 376 4.97 5.70 9.92
C VAL A 376 6.18 4.79 9.83
N TYR A 377 6.71 4.38 10.95
CA TYR A 377 7.78 3.41 11.04
C TYR A 377 7.20 2.02 11.21
N THR A 378 7.61 1.10 10.35
CA THR A 378 7.09 -0.27 10.33
C THR A 378 8.09 -1.25 10.91
N ASN A 379 7.64 -2.49 11.08
CA ASN A 379 8.51 -3.61 11.46
C ASN A 379 9.15 -4.31 10.23
N MET A 380 8.90 -3.79 9.01
CA MET A 380 9.46 -4.39 7.80
C MET A 380 10.98 -4.39 7.83
N ASP A 381 11.56 -5.56 7.65
CA ASP A 381 12.99 -5.74 7.42
C ASP A 381 13.27 -5.69 5.92
N PRO A 382 14.03 -4.68 5.42
CA PRO A 382 14.22 -4.50 3.98
C PRO A 382 14.94 -5.66 3.31
N VAL A 383 15.85 -6.33 4.02
CA VAL A 383 16.64 -7.43 3.47
C VAL A 383 15.83 -8.72 3.42
N ILE A 384 15.06 -9.01 4.49
CA ILE A 384 14.13 -10.16 4.50
C ILE A 384 13.07 -9.97 3.40
N GLN A 385 12.52 -8.77 3.27
CA GLN A 385 11.54 -8.46 2.23
C GLN A 385 12.12 -8.67 0.83
N LEU A 386 13.35 -8.20 0.57
CA LEU A 386 14.03 -8.40 -0.71
C LEU A 386 14.19 -9.89 -1.04
N TYR A 387 14.75 -10.67 -0.11
CA TYR A 387 14.97 -12.10 -0.33
C TYR A 387 13.67 -12.88 -0.48
N LEU A 388 12.60 -12.48 0.24
CA LEU A 388 11.29 -13.09 0.06
C LEU A 388 10.73 -12.83 -1.35
N GLU A 389 10.83 -11.60 -1.85
CA GLU A 389 10.42 -11.25 -3.20
C GLU A 389 11.20 -12.00 -4.27
N GLU A 390 12.53 -12.06 -4.15
CA GLU A 390 13.41 -12.82 -5.05
C GLU A 390 13.07 -14.32 -5.03
N SER A 391 12.90 -14.91 -3.85
CA SER A 391 12.54 -16.32 -3.69
C SER A 391 11.21 -16.68 -4.34
N ILE A 392 10.20 -15.82 -4.23
CA ILE A 392 8.90 -16.01 -4.90
C ILE A 392 9.06 -16.01 -6.42
N LEU A 393 9.82 -15.04 -6.96
CA LEU A 393 10.06 -14.93 -8.40
C LEU A 393 10.83 -16.12 -8.96
N ASP A 394 11.87 -16.56 -8.26
CA ASP A 394 12.69 -17.68 -8.69
C ASP A 394 11.96 -19.02 -8.55
N THR A 395 11.25 -19.24 -7.43
CA THR A 395 10.39 -20.42 -7.27
C THR A 395 9.34 -20.51 -8.38
N LYS A 396 8.73 -19.39 -8.77
CA LYS A 396 7.79 -19.38 -9.91
C LYS A 396 8.45 -19.83 -11.20
N LYS A 397 9.64 -19.31 -11.51
CA LYS A 397 10.39 -19.69 -12.71
C LYS A 397 10.71 -21.19 -12.71
N ASP A 398 11.17 -21.71 -11.56
CA ASP A 398 11.52 -23.11 -11.40
C ASP A 398 10.32 -24.05 -11.53
N LEU A 399 9.17 -23.68 -10.96
CA LEU A 399 7.93 -24.44 -11.10
C LEU A 399 7.46 -24.49 -12.55
N VAL A 400 7.44 -23.35 -13.25
CA VAL A 400 7.07 -23.28 -14.67
C VAL A 400 8.04 -24.10 -15.52
N LYS A 401 9.35 -24.01 -15.24
CA LYS A 401 10.37 -24.82 -15.93
C LYS A 401 10.19 -26.32 -15.72
N LYS A 402 9.84 -26.73 -14.49
CA LYS A 402 9.73 -28.15 -14.11
C LYS A 402 8.42 -28.80 -14.56
N TYR A 403 7.31 -28.05 -14.50
CA TYR A 403 5.97 -28.60 -14.68
C TYR A 403 5.22 -28.06 -15.92
N GLY A 404 5.83 -27.12 -16.65
CA GLY A 404 5.30 -26.62 -17.92
C GLY A 404 4.48 -25.32 -17.81
N SER A 405 4.00 -24.87 -18.97
CA SER A 405 3.31 -23.59 -19.14
C SER A 405 1.96 -23.48 -18.41
N GLU A 406 1.38 -24.59 -17.96
CA GLU A 406 0.13 -24.61 -17.19
C GLU A 406 0.26 -23.86 -15.85
N LEU A 407 1.50 -23.76 -15.32
CA LEU A 407 1.80 -23.04 -14.09
C LEU A 407 2.20 -21.56 -14.28
N VAL A 408 2.09 -20.99 -15.47
CA VAL A 408 2.42 -19.56 -15.72
C VAL A 408 1.58 -18.63 -14.83
N ASP A 409 0.33 -18.97 -14.60
CA ASP A 409 -0.62 -18.20 -13.79
C ASP A 409 -0.66 -18.62 -12.31
N ILE A 410 0.25 -19.51 -11.88
CA ILE A 410 0.32 -19.92 -10.47
C ILE A 410 0.48 -18.71 -9.56
N GLN A 411 -0.26 -18.70 -8.46
CA GLN A 411 -0.20 -17.64 -7.46
C GLN A 411 0.43 -18.16 -6.17
N MET A 412 1.31 -17.36 -5.62
CA MET A 412 2.02 -17.66 -4.37
C MET A 412 1.92 -16.47 -3.42
N ALA A 413 1.86 -16.75 -2.14
CA ALA A 413 1.88 -15.73 -1.09
C ALA A 413 2.73 -16.24 0.08
N ALA A 414 3.39 -15.32 0.77
CA ALA A 414 4.20 -15.65 1.94
C ALA A 414 4.21 -14.47 2.93
N ILE A 415 4.28 -14.79 4.21
CA ILE A 415 4.40 -13.85 5.32
C ILE A 415 5.50 -14.33 6.28
N VAL A 416 6.34 -13.42 6.71
CA VAL A 416 7.43 -13.67 7.68
C VAL A 416 7.20 -12.80 8.90
N ILE A 417 7.24 -13.42 10.08
CA ILE A 417 7.09 -12.75 11.37
C ILE A 417 8.25 -13.06 12.30
N ASP A 418 8.52 -12.17 13.23
CA ASP A 418 9.25 -12.54 14.45
C ASP A 418 8.30 -13.29 15.37
N SER A 419 8.69 -14.48 15.78
CA SER A 419 7.82 -15.37 16.55
C SER A 419 7.60 -14.91 18.00
N LEU A 420 8.49 -14.12 18.57
CA LEU A 420 8.37 -13.64 19.95
C LEU A 420 7.53 -12.36 20.03
N SER A 421 7.81 -11.41 19.13
CA SER A 421 7.19 -10.10 19.17
C SER A 421 5.89 -9.98 18.33
N GLY A 422 5.64 -10.92 17.40
CA GLY A 422 4.53 -10.82 16.45
C GLY A 422 4.77 -9.78 15.34
N GLU A 423 5.98 -9.23 15.25
CA GLU A 423 6.32 -8.23 14.23
C GLU A 423 6.35 -8.83 12.83
N ILE A 424 5.63 -8.23 11.89
CA ILE A 424 5.60 -8.66 10.50
C ILE A 424 6.82 -8.06 9.81
N GLN A 425 7.79 -8.91 9.45
CA GLN A 425 9.05 -8.50 8.88
C GLN A 425 9.04 -8.44 7.36
N ALA A 426 8.28 -9.32 6.69
CA ALA A 426 8.15 -9.32 5.24
C ALA A 426 6.84 -9.97 4.77
N THR A 427 6.33 -9.52 3.61
CA THR A 427 5.12 -10.09 3.01
C THR A 427 5.12 -10.02 1.49
N VAL A 428 4.59 -11.07 0.86
CA VAL A 428 4.28 -11.11 -0.57
C VAL A 428 2.91 -11.75 -0.75
N GLY A 429 1.96 -11.05 -1.37
CA GLY A 429 0.57 -11.50 -1.56
C GLY A 429 0.23 -11.99 -2.97
N SER A 430 1.21 -12.01 -3.88
CA SER A 430 1.06 -12.42 -5.27
C SER A 430 2.37 -12.96 -5.81
N SER A 431 2.31 -13.83 -6.83
CA SER A 431 3.50 -14.32 -7.54
C SER A 431 4.32 -13.23 -8.24
N ASN A 432 3.76 -12.04 -8.42
CA ASN A 432 4.50 -10.84 -8.75
C ASN A 432 4.43 -9.88 -7.55
N PRO A 433 5.50 -9.72 -6.78
CA PRO A 433 5.51 -8.94 -5.54
C PRO A 433 5.09 -7.48 -5.71
N ARG A 434 5.17 -6.94 -6.93
CA ARG A 434 4.80 -5.55 -7.25
C ARG A 434 3.35 -5.38 -7.71
N ASP A 435 2.60 -6.49 -7.82
CA ASP A 435 1.19 -6.41 -8.21
C ASP A 435 0.36 -5.79 -7.09
N PHE A 436 -0.48 -4.86 -7.50
CA PHE A 436 -1.49 -4.26 -6.65
C PHE A 436 -2.83 -4.96 -6.90
N GLY A 437 -3.55 -5.32 -5.85
CA GLY A 437 -4.88 -5.90 -6.00
C GLY A 437 -5.22 -6.90 -4.92
N PHE A 438 -5.52 -8.13 -5.28
CA PHE A 438 -5.94 -9.16 -4.34
C PHE A 438 -4.77 -9.63 -3.46
N ASN A 439 -4.79 -9.19 -2.19
CA ASN A 439 -3.82 -9.59 -1.19
C ASN A 439 -4.18 -10.95 -0.61
N ARG A 440 -3.46 -11.99 -1.02
CA ARG A 440 -3.76 -13.37 -0.60
C ARG A 440 -3.47 -13.64 0.86
N ILE A 441 -2.58 -12.86 1.47
CA ILE A 441 -2.30 -12.99 2.91
C ILE A 441 -3.56 -12.71 3.73
N LEU A 442 -4.31 -11.67 3.34
CA LEU A 442 -5.50 -11.19 4.07
C LEU A 442 -6.81 -11.77 3.57
N ASN A 443 -6.89 -12.09 2.26
CA ASN A 443 -8.19 -12.30 1.62
C ASN A 443 -8.38 -13.70 1.00
N ALA A 444 -7.32 -14.54 0.94
CA ALA A 444 -7.45 -15.89 0.41
C ALA A 444 -7.80 -16.88 1.53
N SER A 445 -9.09 -16.97 1.84
CA SER A 445 -9.60 -18.02 2.73
C SER A 445 -9.63 -19.37 2.00
N ARG A 446 -9.02 -20.39 2.59
CA ARG A 446 -8.88 -21.73 2.02
C ARG A 446 -8.98 -22.79 3.10
N PRO A 447 -9.48 -24.01 2.77
CA PRO A 447 -9.40 -25.14 3.69
C PRO A 447 -7.95 -25.36 4.15
N ILE A 448 -7.72 -25.36 5.46
CA ILE A 448 -6.38 -25.41 6.04
C ILE A 448 -5.75 -26.81 5.99
N GLY A 449 -6.55 -27.84 5.80
CA GLY A 449 -6.07 -29.20 5.73
C GLY A 449 -5.27 -29.62 6.96
N SER A 450 -4.13 -30.26 6.74
CA SER A 450 -3.29 -30.79 7.83
C SER A 450 -2.69 -29.74 8.77
N LEU A 451 -2.83 -28.43 8.47
CA LEU A 451 -2.41 -27.38 9.39
C LEU A 451 -3.22 -27.36 10.70
N ILE A 452 -4.42 -27.96 10.73
CA ILE A 452 -5.18 -28.11 11.97
C ILE A 452 -4.57 -29.12 12.95
N LYS A 453 -3.81 -30.09 12.45
CA LYS A 453 -3.36 -31.23 13.27
C LYS A 453 -2.59 -30.82 14.52
N PRO A 454 -1.61 -29.91 14.49
CA PRO A 454 -0.93 -29.47 15.69
C PRO A 454 -1.89 -28.98 16.79
N TRP A 455 -3.00 -28.33 16.42
CA TRP A 455 -3.97 -27.82 17.40
C TRP A 455 -4.78 -28.96 18.04
N ILE A 456 -5.19 -29.97 17.27
CA ILE A 456 -5.87 -31.16 17.80
C ILE A 456 -4.95 -31.94 18.74
N TYR A 457 -3.70 -32.14 18.33
CA TYR A 457 -2.73 -32.85 19.17
C TYR A 457 -2.35 -32.05 20.42
N LEU A 458 -2.32 -30.72 20.35
CA LEU A 458 -2.15 -29.86 21.52
C LEU A 458 -3.33 -30.03 22.49
N THR A 459 -4.56 -30.06 21.96
CA THR A 459 -5.76 -30.30 22.76
C THR A 459 -5.67 -31.65 23.50
N ALA A 460 -5.26 -32.71 22.80
CA ALA A 460 -5.06 -34.02 23.43
C ALA A 460 -3.99 -34.00 24.52
N LEU A 461 -2.81 -33.42 24.22
CA LEU A 461 -1.69 -33.35 25.16
C LEU A 461 -1.97 -32.44 26.38
N THR A 462 -2.94 -31.53 26.27
CA THR A 462 -3.42 -30.73 27.40
C THR A 462 -4.23 -31.60 28.41
N ASP A 463 -4.89 -32.64 27.91
CA ASP A 463 -5.57 -33.66 28.73
C ASP A 463 -4.58 -34.80 29.08
N TYR A 464 -3.54 -34.48 29.87
CA TYR A 464 -2.41 -35.34 30.21
C TYR A 464 -2.81 -36.61 30.97
N LYS A 465 -4.02 -36.67 31.53
CA LYS A 465 -4.52 -37.86 32.22
C LYS A 465 -4.89 -38.97 31.23
N ASN A 466 -5.36 -38.59 30.07
CA ASN A 466 -5.84 -39.51 29.04
C ASN A 466 -4.87 -39.67 27.84
N TYR A 467 -4.02 -38.67 27.62
CA TYR A 467 -3.16 -38.64 26.42
C TYR A 467 -1.70 -38.30 26.76
N ASN A 468 -0.79 -39.02 26.11
CA ASN A 468 0.64 -38.75 26.08
C ASN A 468 1.21 -39.10 24.68
N LEU A 469 2.50 -38.87 24.45
CA LEU A 469 3.13 -39.10 23.15
C LEU A 469 3.04 -40.55 22.67
N MET A 470 2.94 -41.52 23.58
CA MET A 470 2.87 -42.96 23.27
C MET A 470 1.44 -43.50 23.21
N THR A 471 0.43 -42.68 23.51
CA THR A 471 -0.97 -43.12 23.43
C THR A 471 -1.27 -43.72 22.07
N PRO A 472 -1.74 -44.99 21.99
CA PRO A 472 -2.03 -45.62 20.71
C PRO A 472 -3.29 -45.02 20.07
N LEU A 473 -3.17 -44.60 18.83
CA LEU A 473 -4.27 -44.14 18.01
C LEU A 473 -4.55 -45.16 16.92
N SER A 474 -5.81 -45.51 16.73
CA SER A 474 -6.21 -46.43 15.67
C SER A 474 -6.30 -45.72 14.33
N ASP A 475 -5.49 -46.20 13.36
CA ASP A 475 -5.50 -45.75 11.95
C ASP A 475 -6.16 -46.80 11.04
N ASN A 476 -7.11 -47.59 11.59
CA ASN A 476 -7.95 -48.52 10.83
C ASN A 476 -9.15 -47.79 10.21
N LEU A 477 -9.86 -48.46 9.32
CA LEU A 477 -11.05 -47.94 8.66
C LEU A 477 -11.94 -47.18 9.64
N LEU A 478 -12.34 -45.99 9.27
CA LEU A 478 -13.27 -45.14 9.99
C LEU A 478 -14.46 -44.78 9.07
N GLU A 479 -15.65 -45.15 9.51
CA GLU A 479 -16.91 -44.81 8.85
C GLU A 479 -17.75 -44.02 9.86
N VAL A 480 -18.21 -42.84 9.45
CA VAL A 480 -19.02 -41.95 10.28
C VAL A 480 -20.29 -41.63 9.53
N GLU A 481 -21.42 -42.06 10.11
CA GLU A 481 -22.74 -41.71 9.56
C GLU A 481 -23.04 -40.24 9.85
N MET A 482 -23.37 -39.50 8.81
CA MET A 482 -23.66 -38.07 8.89
C MET A 482 -25.17 -37.86 9.08
N ALA A 483 -25.55 -36.69 9.61
CA ALA A 483 -26.97 -36.37 9.88
C ALA A 483 -27.88 -36.43 8.64
N ASN A 484 -27.32 -36.33 7.43
CA ASN A 484 -28.03 -36.44 6.16
C ASN A 484 -28.10 -37.88 5.61
N GLY A 485 -27.59 -38.87 6.37
CA GLY A 485 -27.56 -40.28 5.98
C GLY A 485 -26.35 -40.69 5.12
N ASP A 486 -25.49 -39.76 4.75
CA ASP A 486 -24.24 -40.10 4.04
C ASP A 486 -23.20 -40.69 5.02
N VAL A 487 -22.31 -41.54 4.51
CA VAL A 487 -21.21 -42.11 5.28
C VAL A 487 -19.91 -41.41 4.89
N TRP A 488 -19.32 -40.70 5.85
CA TRP A 488 -18.00 -40.08 5.67
C TRP A 488 -16.89 -41.06 6.02
N THR A 489 -16.02 -41.32 5.04
CA THR A 489 -14.88 -42.24 5.17
C THR A 489 -13.56 -41.52 4.84
N PRO A 490 -12.81 -40.98 5.83
CA PRO A 490 -11.55 -40.33 5.58
C PRO A 490 -10.49 -41.32 5.12
N LYS A 491 -9.56 -40.84 4.26
CA LYS A 491 -8.44 -41.64 3.74
C LYS A 491 -7.11 -40.95 4.04
N ASN A 492 -6.10 -41.78 4.34
CA ASN A 492 -4.71 -41.30 4.38
C ASN A 492 -4.21 -40.96 2.96
N PHE A 493 -3.19 -40.12 2.87
CA PHE A 493 -2.60 -39.72 1.58
C PHE A 493 -2.04 -40.91 0.78
N ASP A 494 -1.42 -41.88 1.47
CA ASP A 494 -0.90 -43.11 0.89
C ASP A 494 -1.95 -44.20 0.65
N LYS A 495 -3.22 -43.91 1.02
CA LYS A 495 -4.39 -44.84 0.89
C LYS A 495 -4.25 -46.13 1.68
N LYS A 496 -3.39 -46.18 2.72
CA LYS A 496 -3.15 -47.36 3.57
C LYS A 496 -3.68 -47.15 4.99
N PHE A 497 -3.92 -48.26 5.67
CA PHE A 497 -4.22 -48.33 7.09
C PHE A 497 -2.96 -48.78 7.85
N HIS A 498 -2.65 -48.14 8.98
CA HIS A 498 -1.41 -48.38 9.73
C HIS A 498 -1.62 -49.07 11.09
N GLY A 499 -2.84 -49.51 11.36
CA GLY A 499 -3.18 -50.18 12.63
C GLY A 499 -3.13 -49.22 13.82
N ASN A 500 -2.62 -49.69 14.95
CA ASN A 500 -2.44 -48.88 16.13
C ASN A 500 -1.04 -48.23 16.12
N ILE A 501 -1.01 -46.92 16.12
CA ILE A 501 0.22 -46.11 16.02
C ILE A 501 0.33 -45.14 17.20
N PRO A 502 1.52 -44.86 17.73
CA PRO A 502 1.69 -43.83 18.75
C PRO A 502 1.25 -42.45 18.30
N LEU A 503 0.65 -41.67 19.20
CA LEU A 503 0.14 -40.32 18.96
C LEU A 503 1.17 -39.43 18.28
N HIS A 504 2.42 -39.36 18.76
CA HIS A 504 3.46 -38.54 18.15
C HIS A 504 3.76 -38.96 16.70
N LYS A 505 3.77 -40.28 16.40
CA LYS A 505 4.01 -40.81 15.04
C LYS A 505 2.88 -40.46 14.09
N SER A 506 1.64 -40.49 14.58
CA SER A 506 0.48 -40.07 13.80
C SER A 506 0.55 -38.58 13.38
N LEU A 507 1.05 -37.73 14.28
CA LEU A 507 1.25 -36.31 13.96
C LEU A 507 2.33 -36.11 12.89
N TRP A 508 3.54 -36.65 13.10
CA TRP A 508 4.65 -36.37 12.19
C TRP A 508 4.51 -37.01 10.79
N GLN A 509 3.75 -38.13 10.68
CA GLN A 509 3.37 -38.76 9.42
C GLN A 509 2.11 -38.13 8.79
N SER A 510 1.46 -37.26 9.54
CA SER A 510 0.24 -36.55 9.10
C SER A 510 -0.91 -37.49 8.71
N TYR A 511 -1.13 -38.58 9.48
CA TYR A 511 -2.21 -39.51 9.18
C TYR A 511 -3.58 -38.87 9.43
N ASN A 512 -4.49 -39.02 8.46
CA ASN A 512 -5.82 -38.40 8.52
C ASN A 512 -6.79 -39.18 9.39
N ILE A 513 -6.82 -40.49 9.27
CA ILE A 513 -7.81 -41.35 9.94
C ILE A 513 -7.60 -41.29 11.46
N ALA A 514 -6.35 -41.48 11.91
CA ALA A 514 -6.00 -41.41 13.32
C ALA A 514 -6.29 -40.01 13.90
N THR A 515 -6.03 -38.95 13.16
CA THR A 515 -6.32 -37.57 13.57
C THR A 515 -7.83 -37.30 13.67
N ALA A 516 -8.62 -37.75 12.67
CA ALA A 516 -10.07 -37.60 12.70
C ALA A 516 -10.66 -38.30 13.94
N ARG A 517 -10.23 -39.55 14.19
CA ARG A 517 -10.65 -40.33 15.34
C ARG A 517 -10.27 -39.65 16.66
N LEU A 518 -9.05 -39.12 16.77
CA LEU A 518 -8.62 -38.34 17.93
C LEU A 518 -9.49 -37.10 18.14
N GLY A 519 -9.71 -36.31 17.10
CA GLY A 519 -10.55 -35.11 17.17
C GLY A 519 -11.98 -35.42 17.60
N MET A 520 -12.58 -36.48 17.05
CA MET A 520 -13.90 -36.94 17.45
C MET A 520 -13.94 -37.40 18.91
N SER A 521 -12.89 -38.07 19.40
CA SER A 521 -12.82 -38.50 20.82
C SER A 521 -12.64 -37.34 21.79
N LEU A 522 -11.98 -36.25 21.37
CA LEU A 522 -11.85 -35.00 22.12
C LEU A 522 -13.15 -34.20 22.15
N GLY A 523 -13.88 -34.21 21.03
CA GLY A 523 -15.09 -33.42 20.81
C GLY A 523 -14.80 -32.00 20.33
N HIS A 524 -15.77 -31.40 19.64
CA HIS A 524 -15.65 -30.07 19.05
C HIS A 524 -15.40 -28.98 20.10
N ASP A 525 -16.03 -29.05 21.27
CA ASP A 525 -15.92 -28.03 22.30
C ASP A 525 -14.48 -27.88 22.85
N LYS A 526 -13.80 -29.02 23.10
CA LYS A 526 -12.41 -28.98 23.59
C LYS A 526 -11.45 -28.45 22.51
N VAL A 527 -11.64 -28.87 21.26
CA VAL A 527 -10.84 -28.38 20.14
C VAL A 527 -11.11 -26.88 19.91
N GLN A 528 -12.38 -26.45 19.96
CA GLN A 528 -12.75 -25.03 19.86
C GLN A 528 -12.10 -24.20 20.97
N SER A 529 -12.11 -24.69 22.21
CA SER A 529 -11.43 -23.99 23.33
C SER A 529 -9.94 -23.78 23.07
N THR A 530 -9.27 -24.75 22.41
CA THR A 530 -7.87 -24.57 22.00
C THR A 530 -7.74 -23.53 20.88
N LEU A 531 -8.63 -23.55 19.88
CA LEU A 531 -8.63 -22.54 18.81
C LEU A 531 -8.89 -21.12 19.35
N ASP A 532 -9.80 -20.98 20.32
CA ASP A 532 -10.09 -19.71 20.99
C ASP A 532 -8.86 -19.19 21.77
N SER A 533 -8.12 -20.08 22.42
CA SER A 533 -6.84 -19.73 23.09
C SER A 533 -5.79 -19.24 22.09
N LEU A 534 -5.81 -19.76 20.86
CA LEU A 534 -4.94 -19.34 19.76
C LEU A 534 -5.46 -18.11 19.02
N LYS A 535 -6.54 -17.48 19.53
CA LYS A 535 -7.19 -16.28 18.95
C LYS A 535 -7.73 -16.51 17.54
N ILE A 536 -8.19 -17.72 17.24
CA ILE A 536 -8.93 -18.05 16.00
C ILE A 536 -10.41 -17.76 16.25
N GLU A 537 -10.95 -16.79 15.53
CA GLU A 537 -12.36 -16.37 15.69
C GLU A 537 -13.36 -17.32 15.04
N ASN A 538 -12.92 -18.09 14.04
CA ASN A 538 -13.77 -19.03 13.32
C ASN A 538 -14.25 -20.16 14.22
N LYS A 539 -15.57 -20.44 14.17
CA LYS A 539 -16.19 -21.50 14.95
C LYS A 539 -16.34 -22.78 14.14
N LEU A 540 -16.04 -23.92 14.77
CA LEU A 540 -16.29 -25.23 14.22
C LEU A 540 -17.83 -25.44 14.11
N ARG A 541 -18.26 -26.02 13.00
CA ARG A 541 -19.70 -26.24 12.67
C ARG A 541 -20.22 -27.59 13.12
N GLY A 542 -19.36 -28.44 13.68
CA GLY A 542 -19.72 -29.77 14.16
C GLY A 542 -19.52 -30.91 13.16
N TYR A 543 -18.84 -30.66 12.05
CA TYR A 543 -18.55 -31.69 11.06
C TYR A 543 -17.26 -32.45 11.39
N PRO A 544 -17.25 -33.81 11.33
CA PRO A 544 -16.06 -34.62 11.58
C PRO A 544 -14.88 -34.27 10.65
N SER A 545 -15.15 -33.81 9.43
CA SER A 545 -14.13 -33.41 8.48
C SER A 545 -13.33 -32.16 8.91
N GLU A 546 -13.86 -31.38 9.84
CA GLU A 546 -13.14 -30.22 10.39
C GLU A 546 -11.89 -30.64 11.16
N PHE A 547 -11.86 -31.82 11.75
CA PHE A 547 -10.68 -32.37 12.43
C PHE A 547 -9.52 -32.72 11.47
N ILE A 548 -9.77 -32.71 10.16
CA ILE A 548 -8.73 -32.84 9.13
C ILE A 548 -8.60 -31.58 8.26
N GLY A 549 -9.22 -30.48 8.71
CA GLY A 549 -9.01 -29.13 8.19
C GLY A 549 -9.90 -28.73 7.02
N SER A 550 -11.18 -29.15 7.02
CA SER A 550 -12.14 -28.70 6.02
C SER A 550 -12.64 -27.26 6.22
N PHE A 551 -12.37 -26.63 7.37
CA PHE A 551 -12.70 -25.23 7.57
C PHE A 551 -11.61 -24.29 7.03
N GLU A 552 -12.00 -23.06 6.72
CA GLU A 552 -11.17 -22.14 5.95
C GLU A 552 -10.58 -21.05 6.83
N LEU A 553 -9.29 -20.77 6.61
CA LEU A 553 -8.57 -19.63 7.17
C LEU A 553 -7.72 -18.95 6.10
N THR A 554 -7.38 -17.70 6.35
CA THR A 554 -6.38 -16.95 5.58
C THR A 554 -4.95 -17.28 6.05
N PRO A 555 -3.91 -17.05 5.23
CA PRO A 555 -2.53 -17.18 5.69
C PRO A 555 -2.19 -16.32 6.92
N TYR A 556 -2.82 -15.15 7.06
CA TYR A 556 -2.66 -14.28 8.23
C TYR A 556 -3.19 -14.95 9.51
N GLU A 557 -4.38 -15.51 9.48
CA GLU A 557 -4.99 -16.22 10.63
C GLU A 557 -4.21 -17.49 10.99
N VAL A 558 -3.72 -18.23 9.98
CA VAL A 558 -2.90 -19.41 10.21
C VAL A 558 -1.60 -19.03 10.94
N ILE A 559 -0.83 -18.05 10.44
CA ILE A 559 0.45 -17.70 11.08
C ILE A 559 0.24 -17.12 12.48
N GLN A 560 -0.86 -16.36 12.69
CA GLN A 560 -1.22 -15.84 14.01
C GLN A 560 -1.44 -16.98 15.02
N SER A 561 -2.11 -18.05 14.60
CA SER A 561 -2.36 -19.20 15.47
C SER A 561 -1.12 -20.08 15.74
N TYR A 562 -0.15 -20.07 14.82
CA TYR A 562 1.11 -20.79 14.98
C TYR A 562 2.15 -20.00 15.78
N GLN A 563 2.02 -18.69 15.86
CA GLN A 563 2.93 -17.82 16.60
C GLN A 563 3.09 -18.24 18.08
N PRO A 564 2.02 -18.57 18.86
CA PRO A 564 2.17 -19.04 20.23
C PRO A 564 2.88 -20.40 20.34
N ILE A 565 2.77 -21.26 19.35
CA ILE A 565 3.50 -22.54 19.31
C ILE A 565 5.01 -22.28 19.17
N ALA A 566 5.39 -21.34 18.32
CA ALA A 566 6.79 -20.96 18.10
C ALA A 566 7.39 -20.19 19.29
N SER A 567 6.63 -19.31 19.94
CA SER A 567 7.05 -18.44 21.06
C SER A 567 6.96 -19.10 22.44
N LYS A 568 6.90 -20.43 22.52
CA LYS A 568 6.82 -21.17 23.79
C LYS A 568 5.56 -20.89 24.61
N GLY A 569 4.45 -20.60 23.96
CA GLY A 569 3.14 -20.40 24.58
C GLY A 569 2.73 -18.95 24.78
N PHE A 570 3.55 -18.01 24.39
CA PHE A 570 3.24 -16.59 24.48
C PHE A 570 2.61 -16.09 23.17
N TYR A 571 1.41 -15.55 23.27
CA TYR A 571 0.75 -14.86 22.15
C TYR A 571 1.20 -13.41 22.09
N SER A 572 1.52 -12.96 20.89
CA SER A 572 1.69 -11.56 20.56
C SER A 572 0.90 -11.26 19.27
N SER A 573 0.06 -10.24 19.29
CA SER A 573 -0.71 -9.85 18.09
C SER A 573 0.24 -9.48 16.95
N LEU A 574 -0.11 -9.92 15.73
CA LEU A 574 0.65 -9.56 14.55
C LEU A 574 0.50 -8.07 14.26
N ARG A 575 1.60 -7.39 13.93
CA ARG A 575 1.61 -5.96 13.66
C ARG A 575 2.64 -5.60 12.60
N ALA A 576 2.23 -4.77 11.67
CA ALA A 576 3.10 -4.19 10.64
C ALA A 576 3.70 -2.86 11.08
N VAL A 577 2.98 -2.07 11.88
CA VAL A 577 3.40 -0.75 12.35
C VAL A 577 4.08 -0.85 13.71
N ARG A 578 5.23 -0.18 13.85
CA ARG A 578 6.00 -0.02 15.10
C ARG A 578 5.57 1.24 15.84
N GLU A 579 5.60 2.38 15.13
CA GLU A 579 5.30 3.68 15.69
C GLU A 579 4.90 4.68 14.62
N VAL A 580 4.21 5.73 15.03
CA VAL A 580 3.85 6.89 14.19
C VAL A 580 4.34 8.16 14.87
N THR A 581 5.03 9.02 14.12
CA THR A 581 5.47 10.32 14.60
C THR A 581 4.87 11.44 13.75
N GLY A 582 4.65 12.60 14.36
CA GLY A 582 4.26 13.81 13.65
C GLY A 582 5.44 14.44 12.88
N PRO A 583 5.20 15.51 12.12
CA PRO A 583 6.22 16.21 11.34
C PRO A 583 7.39 16.74 12.19
N SER A 584 7.14 17.07 13.45
CA SER A 584 8.11 17.55 14.43
C SER A 584 8.94 16.45 15.10
N GLY A 585 8.74 15.18 14.73
CA GLY A 585 9.39 14.03 15.38
C GLY A 585 8.81 13.66 16.75
N LYS A 586 7.74 14.31 17.20
CA LYS A 586 7.02 13.91 18.43
C LYS A 586 6.21 12.64 18.15
N PHE A 587 6.24 11.71 19.10
CA PHE A 587 5.43 10.49 19.03
C PHE A 587 3.95 10.84 19.07
N ASP A 588 3.19 10.36 18.08
CA ASP A 588 1.73 10.43 18.06
C ASP A 588 1.12 9.13 18.59
N LEU A 589 1.73 7.99 18.25
CA LEU A 589 1.27 6.68 18.67
C LEU A 589 2.41 5.67 18.62
N THR A 590 2.55 4.88 19.66
CA THR A 590 3.36 3.66 19.67
C THR A 590 2.45 2.44 19.73
N PHE A 591 2.83 1.38 19.05
CA PHE A 591 2.12 0.11 19.06
C PHE A 591 2.82 -0.83 20.05
N PRO A 592 2.36 -0.94 21.32
CA PRO A 592 3.04 -1.71 22.33
C PRO A 592 2.98 -3.21 22.04
N HIS A 593 3.96 -3.94 22.58
CA HIS A 593 3.93 -5.39 22.60
C HIS A 593 2.97 -5.88 23.69
N ASN A 594 1.82 -6.40 23.31
CA ASN A 594 0.91 -7.09 24.21
C ASN A 594 1.26 -8.58 24.19
N ILE A 595 2.02 -9.04 25.17
CA ILE A 595 2.42 -10.44 25.29
C ILE A 595 1.58 -11.10 26.37
N GLU A 596 0.86 -12.16 26.01
CA GLU A 596 -0.02 -12.93 26.88
C GLU A 596 0.38 -14.41 26.83
N GLN A 597 0.54 -15.08 27.98
CA GLN A 597 0.73 -16.52 27.98
C GLN A 597 -0.63 -17.22 27.76
N VAL A 598 -0.81 -17.82 26.60
CA VAL A 598 -2.07 -18.46 26.18
C VAL A 598 -2.00 -19.98 26.17
N LEU A 599 -0.79 -20.56 26.12
CA LEU A 599 -0.58 -22.00 26.13
C LEU A 599 0.29 -22.41 27.30
N ARG A 600 -0.03 -23.54 27.91
CA ARG A 600 0.76 -24.14 28.97
C ARG A 600 2.07 -24.73 28.41
N PRO A 601 3.21 -24.58 29.13
CA PRO A 601 4.51 -25.02 28.63
C PRO A 601 4.61 -26.54 28.42
N GLU A 602 3.99 -27.34 29.32
CA GLU A 602 4.17 -28.79 29.34
C GLU A 602 3.60 -29.47 28.09
N PRO A 603 2.30 -29.33 27.72
CA PRO A 603 1.76 -29.94 26.53
C PRO A 603 2.42 -29.36 25.25
N LEU A 604 2.78 -28.06 25.28
CA LEU A 604 3.45 -27.42 24.16
C LEU A 604 4.85 -27.98 23.91
N HIS A 605 5.62 -28.28 24.96
CA HIS A 605 6.94 -28.91 24.82
C HIS A 605 6.82 -30.28 24.13
N LEU A 606 5.85 -31.10 24.53
CA LEU A 606 5.59 -32.39 23.90
C LEU A 606 5.16 -32.25 22.43
N LEU A 607 4.29 -31.28 22.14
CA LEU A 607 3.88 -30.98 20.77
C LEU A 607 5.09 -30.58 19.89
N ARG A 608 5.91 -29.65 20.38
CA ARG A 608 7.10 -29.19 19.64
C ARG A 608 8.09 -30.31 19.38
N PHE A 609 8.31 -31.18 20.37
CA PHE A 609 9.12 -32.39 20.19
C PHE A 609 8.59 -33.28 19.06
N ALA A 610 7.26 -33.53 19.03
CA ALA A 610 6.64 -34.32 17.98
C ALA A 610 6.75 -33.64 16.59
N LEU A 611 6.58 -32.30 16.52
CA LEU A 611 6.73 -31.56 15.27
C LEU A 611 8.16 -31.56 14.74
N MET A 612 9.19 -31.49 15.60
CA MET A 612 10.58 -31.60 15.17
C MET A 612 10.88 -32.94 14.50
N LYS A 613 10.24 -34.02 14.92
CA LYS A 613 10.38 -35.35 14.31
C LYS A 613 9.85 -35.44 12.86
N THR A 614 9.10 -34.45 12.42
CA THR A 614 8.66 -34.35 11.02
C THR A 614 9.85 -34.28 10.05
N PHE A 615 10.94 -33.64 10.47
CA PHE A 615 12.17 -33.55 9.66
C PHE A 615 13.02 -34.82 9.69
N GLU A 616 12.95 -35.62 10.77
CA GLU A 616 13.75 -36.84 10.92
C GLU A 616 13.15 -38.04 10.16
N GLY A 617 11.84 -38.22 10.28
CA GLY A 617 11.15 -39.41 9.73
C GLY A 617 9.76 -39.13 9.15
N GLY A 618 9.32 -37.88 9.13
CA GLY A 618 7.97 -37.47 8.72
C GLY A 618 7.93 -36.87 7.32
N THR A 619 6.89 -36.07 7.09
CA THR A 619 6.56 -35.46 5.79
C THR A 619 7.58 -34.43 5.29
N ALA A 620 8.44 -33.91 6.18
CA ALA A 620 9.52 -32.97 5.85
C ALA A 620 10.91 -33.64 5.82
N ARG A 621 10.97 -34.98 5.75
CA ARG A 621 12.23 -35.70 5.66
C ARG A 621 13.03 -35.29 4.44
N GLY A 622 14.29 -34.92 4.64
CA GLY A 622 15.20 -34.48 3.57
C GLY A 622 15.43 -32.96 3.50
N TYR A 623 14.64 -32.15 4.24
CA TYR A 623 14.86 -30.71 4.37
C TYR A 623 15.73 -30.32 5.58
N SER A 624 16.19 -31.29 6.37
CA SER A 624 16.95 -31.07 7.61
C SER A 624 18.46 -30.99 7.43
N LYS A 625 18.98 -30.79 6.23
CA LYS A 625 20.42 -30.89 5.98
C LYS A 625 21.17 -29.56 5.91
N ASP A 626 20.52 -28.43 6.15
CA ASP A 626 21.18 -27.12 6.15
C ASP A 626 21.00 -26.37 7.48
#